data_1a891ad0e9d0b5c38422ddef37f81f48
#
_entry.id   1a891ad0e9d0b5c38422ddef37f81f48
#
_cell.length_a   1.000
_cell.length_b   1.000
_cell.length_c   1.000
_cell.angle_alpha   90.00
_cell.angle_beta   90.00
_cell.angle_gamma   90.00
#
_symmetry.space_group_name_H-M   'P 1'
#
loop_
_entity.id
_entity.type
_entity.pdbx_description
1 polymer ?
#
loop_
_entity_poly.entity_id
_entity_poly.type
_entity_poly.pdbx_seq_one_letter_code
_entity_poly.pdbx_strand_id
1 'polypeptide(L)'
;MILGAAWEGHFIKKGAKEQFAKTIAELAANGNQVIIALNVPVFKSLDRMCTAKSIRIPGMDCRSTALMPDNGDSDVNAQLKALASRYPNVSTFDVRPQICKNGTCSAFDGDSLLYYDTGHLSMKGSEMIGRAVVKAGQVPQPIAALSPAARNVSQNVTQ
;
A
#
# COMPACT_ATOMS: atom_id res chain seq x y z
N MET A 1 -15.52 1.23 -3.09
CA MET A 1 -15.14 1.20 -1.65
C MET A 1 -13.68 0.81 -1.53
N ILE A 2 -12.91 1.40 -0.58
CA ILE A 2 -11.52 1.00 -0.31
C ILE A 2 -11.47 0.41 1.10
N LEU A 3 -10.88 -0.78 1.23
CA LEU A 3 -10.68 -1.47 2.49
C LEU A 3 -9.19 -1.60 2.76
N GLY A 4 -8.73 -1.12 3.91
CA GLY A 4 -7.35 -1.21 4.35
C GLY A 4 -7.27 -1.48 5.86
N ALA A 5 -6.31 -2.30 6.26
CA ALA A 5 -6.05 -2.63 7.66
C ALA A 5 -4.62 -3.15 7.83
N ALA A 6 -4.18 -3.31 9.08
CA ALA A 6 -3.03 -4.14 9.42
C ALA A 6 -3.44 -5.62 9.36
N TRP A 7 -3.54 -6.16 8.15
CA TRP A 7 -4.17 -7.46 7.87
C TRP A 7 -3.55 -8.61 8.67
N GLU A 8 -2.23 -8.63 8.86
CA GLU A 8 -1.56 -9.67 9.66
C GLU A 8 -2.12 -9.71 11.08
N GLY A 9 -2.21 -8.55 11.74
CA GLY A 9 -2.78 -8.44 13.08
C GLY A 9 -4.26 -8.80 13.17
N HIS A 10 -5.02 -8.58 12.09
CA HIS A 10 -6.42 -9.00 12.03
C HIS A 10 -6.57 -10.50 11.80
N PHE A 11 -5.78 -11.08 10.91
CA PHE A 11 -5.95 -12.48 10.47
C PHE A 11 -5.40 -13.53 11.43
N ILE A 12 -4.68 -13.14 12.49
CA ILE A 12 -4.35 -14.05 13.59
C ILE A 12 -5.56 -14.37 14.48
N LYS A 13 -6.62 -13.53 14.45
CA LYS A 13 -7.83 -13.78 15.23
C LYS A 13 -8.64 -14.92 14.59
N LYS A 14 -9.08 -15.87 15.42
CA LYS A 14 -9.90 -17.00 14.98
C LYS A 14 -11.16 -16.53 14.25
N GLY A 15 -11.41 -17.06 13.07
CA GLY A 15 -12.60 -16.75 12.26
C GLY A 15 -12.54 -15.41 11.49
N ALA A 16 -11.51 -14.58 11.70
CA ALA A 16 -11.44 -13.26 11.06
C ALA A 16 -11.30 -13.34 9.52
N LYS A 17 -10.53 -14.32 9.03
CA LYS A 17 -10.35 -14.54 7.57
C LYS A 17 -11.65 -14.93 6.91
N GLU A 18 -12.36 -15.87 7.51
CA GLU A 18 -13.68 -16.36 7.02
C GLU A 18 -14.71 -15.25 7.05
N GLN A 19 -14.74 -14.44 8.12
CA GLN A 19 -15.65 -13.31 8.21
C GLN A 19 -15.33 -12.24 7.17
N PHE A 20 -14.06 -11.94 6.96
CA PHE A 20 -13.63 -11.00 5.92
C PHE A 20 -14.00 -11.49 4.52
N ALA A 21 -13.78 -12.79 4.24
CA ALA A 21 -14.16 -13.38 2.95
C ALA A 21 -15.67 -13.30 2.69
N LYS A 22 -16.52 -13.52 3.72
CA LYS A 22 -17.98 -13.33 3.63
C LYS A 22 -18.35 -11.87 3.33
N THR A 23 -17.72 -10.93 4.04
CA THR A 23 -17.94 -9.49 3.79
C THR A 23 -17.60 -9.10 2.35
N ILE A 24 -16.46 -9.59 1.80
CA ILE A 24 -16.10 -9.33 0.41
C ILE A 24 -17.12 -9.95 -0.56
N ALA A 25 -17.58 -11.18 -0.29
CA ALA A 25 -18.59 -11.84 -1.12
C ALA A 25 -19.90 -11.04 -1.18
N GLU A 26 -20.40 -10.58 -0.02
CA GLU A 26 -21.61 -9.76 0.08
C GLU A 26 -21.47 -8.41 -0.64
N LEU A 27 -20.32 -7.72 -0.44
CA LEU A 27 -20.04 -6.46 -1.13
C LEU A 27 -20.00 -6.65 -2.65
N ALA A 28 -19.34 -7.72 -3.11
CA ALA A 28 -19.25 -8.05 -4.52
C ALA A 28 -20.62 -8.40 -5.13
N ALA A 29 -21.40 -9.22 -4.45
CA ALA A 29 -22.76 -9.61 -4.89
C ALA A 29 -23.70 -8.41 -5.00
N ASN A 30 -23.52 -7.39 -4.16
CA ASN A 30 -24.29 -6.14 -4.22
C ASN A 30 -23.76 -5.15 -5.30
N GLY A 31 -22.86 -5.57 -6.18
CA GLY A 31 -22.36 -4.77 -7.29
C GLY A 31 -21.35 -3.69 -6.90
N ASN A 32 -20.86 -3.69 -5.64
CA ASN A 32 -19.86 -2.70 -5.22
C ASN A 32 -18.52 -2.94 -5.90
N GLN A 33 -17.90 -1.87 -6.37
CA GLN A 33 -16.48 -1.87 -6.72
C GLN A 33 -15.64 -1.81 -5.44
N VAL A 34 -14.87 -2.87 -5.16
CA VAL A 34 -14.07 -3.01 -3.94
C VAL A 34 -12.59 -3.01 -4.28
N ILE A 35 -11.81 -2.21 -3.55
CA ILE A 35 -10.36 -2.19 -3.61
C ILE A 35 -9.82 -2.61 -2.25
N ILE A 36 -9.03 -3.67 -2.19
CA ILE A 36 -8.34 -4.12 -0.99
C ILE A 36 -6.92 -3.55 -1.01
N ALA A 37 -6.62 -2.60 -0.13
CA ALA A 37 -5.26 -2.11 0.05
C ALA A 37 -4.42 -3.18 0.75
N LEU A 38 -3.33 -3.59 0.13
CA LEU A 38 -2.41 -4.59 0.68
C LEU A 38 -1.51 -4.00 1.78
N ASN A 39 -0.90 -4.88 2.59
CA ASN A 39 0.09 -4.45 3.57
C ASN A 39 1.31 -3.84 2.88
N VAL A 40 1.79 -2.74 3.44
CA VAL A 40 3.10 -2.17 3.09
C VAL A 40 4.23 -3.03 3.69
N PRO A 41 5.46 -2.97 3.15
CA PRO A 41 6.63 -3.59 3.78
C PRO A 41 6.81 -3.12 5.23
N VAL A 42 7.19 -4.01 6.15
CA VAL A 42 7.41 -3.71 7.58
C VAL A 42 8.90 -3.71 7.89
N PHE A 43 9.42 -2.59 8.36
CA PHE A 43 10.84 -2.39 8.69
C PHE A 43 11.09 -2.62 10.18
N LYS A 44 11.48 -3.82 10.58
CA LYS A 44 11.60 -4.23 12.01
C LYS A 44 12.54 -3.35 12.84
N SER A 45 13.57 -2.76 12.23
CA SER A 45 14.62 -2.01 12.91
C SER A 45 14.57 -0.50 12.65
N LEU A 46 13.48 0.02 12.06
CA LEU A 46 13.36 1.43 11.73
C LEU A 46 13.25 2.29 13.00
N ASP A 47 14.22 3.19 13.18
CA ASP A 47 14.15 4.26 14.19
C ASP A 47 13.82 5.60 13.51
N ARG A 48 12.58 6.04 13.64
CA ARG A 48 12.11 7.32 13.07
C ARG A 48 12.85 8.55 13.60
N MET A 49 13.45 8.43 14.79
CA MET A 49 14.22 9.52 15.42
C MET A 49 15.70 9.46 15.05
N CYS A 50 16.12 8.49 14.24
CA CYS A 50 17.52 8.30 13.90
C CYS A 50 18.17 9.56 13.33
N THR A 51 17.53 10.24 12.39
CA THR A 51 18.07 11.49 11.80
C THR A 51 18.25 12.58 12.85
N ALA A 52 17.32 12.72 13.80
CA ALA A 52 17.46 13.69 14.90
C ALA A 52 18.59 13.28 15.89
N LYS A 53 18.75 11.98 16.12
CA LYS A 53 19.82 11.44 16.97
C LYS A 53 21.21 11.57 16.31
N SER A 54 21.29 11.40 15.00
CA SER A 54 22.58 11.47 14.26
C SER A 54 23.24 12.85 14.33
N ILE A 55 22.48 13.92 14.58
CA ILE A 55 23.03 15.27 14.83
C ILE A 55 23.91 15.27 16.09
N ARG A 56 23.60 14.43 17.08
CA ARG A 56 24.30 14.36 18.38
C ARG A 56 25.23 13.15 18.48
N ILE A 57 25.09 12.17 17.64
CA ILE A 57 25.85 10.92 17.64
C ILE A 57 26.59 10.81 16.31
N PRO A 58 27.87 11.25 16.26
CA PRO A 58 28.67 11.16 15.04
C PRO A 58 28.78 9.72 14.53
N GLY A 59 28.65 9.53 13.22
CA GLY A 59 28.75 8.21 12.58
C GLY A 59 27.51 7.32 12.69
N MET A 60 26.40 7.83 13.25
CA MET A 60 25.15 7.08 13.27
C MET A 60 24.58 6.93 11.86
N ASP A 61 24.49 5.68 11.37
CA ASP A 61 23.92 5.36 10.07
C ASP A 61 22.42 5.02 10.19
N CYS A 62 21.59 5.95 9.72
CA CYS A 62 20.13 5.78 9.73
C CYS A 62 19.61 5.01 8.52
N ARG A 63 20.42 4.82 7.49
CA ARG A 63 19.95 4.18 6.25
C ARG A 63 20.11 2.68 6.28
N SER A 64 21.17 2.16 6.89
CA SER A 64 21.37 0.70 6.99
C SER A 64 20.22 -0.02 7.68
N THR A 65 19.64 0.58 8.74
CA THR A 65 18.49 0.03 9.47
C THR A 65 17.15 0.23 8.75
N ALA A 66 17.14 1.06 7.72
CA ALA A 66 15.97 1.41 6.91
C ALA A 66 15.92 0.65 5.57
N LEU A 67 16.80 -0.31 5.37
CA LEU A 67 16.85 -1.20 4.22
C LEU A 67 16.48 -2.61 4.63
N MET A 68 15.80 -3.34 3.73
CA MET A 68 15.51 -4.76 3.90
C MET A 68 15.44 -5.45 2.52
N PRO A 69 15.79 -6.73 2.42
CA PRO A 69 15.55 -7.50 1.20
C PRO A 69 14.08 -7.49 0.82
N ASP A 70 13.79 -7.42 -0.47
CA ASP A 70 12.45 -7.64 -1.00
C ASP A 70 12.18 -9.14 -1.07
N ASN A 71 11.53 -9.68 -0.04
CA ASN A 71 11.17 -11.10 0.06
C ASN A 71 9.85 -11.43 -0.66
N GLY A 72 9.35 -10.54 -1.51
CA GLY A 72 8.08 -10.72 -2.18
C GLY A 72 6.86 -10.42 -1.31
N ASP A 73 5.71 -10.92 -1.73
CA ASP A 73 4.46 -10.74 -0.97
C ASP A 73 4.49 -11.49 0.36
N SER A 74 3.91 -10.90 1.39
CA SER A 74 3.57 -11.66 2.59
C SER A 74 2.47 -12.67 2.30
N ASP A 75 2.39 -13.75 3.09
CA ASP A 75 1.34 -14.77 2.98
C ASP A 75 -0.07 -14.14 3.04
N VAL A 76 -0.22 -13.08 3.82
CA VAL A 76 -1.50 -12.36 3.95
C VAL A 76 -1.82 -11.62 2.65
N ASN A 77 -0.87 -10.93 2.05
CA ASN A 77 -1.07 -10.26 0.77
C ASN A 77 -1.41 -11.26 -0.35
N ALA A 78 -0.74 -12.40 -0.38
CA ALA A 78 -1.07 -13.48 -1.33
C ALA A 78 -2.51 -14.00 -1.14
N GLN A 79 -2.96 -14.19 0.10
CA GLN A 79 -4.33 -14.60 0.41
C GLN A 79 -5.36 -13.53 -0.02
N LEU A 80 -5.07 -12.24 0.20
CA LEU A 80 -5.93 -11.13 -0.22
C LEU A 80 -6.04 -11.04 -1.74
N LYS A 81 -4.93 -11.21 -2.48
CA LYS A 81 -4.92 -11.29 -3.94
C LYS A 81 -5.76 -12.47 -4.44
N ALA A 82 -5.59 -13.65 -3.84
CA ALA A 82 -6.37 -14.84 -4.18
C ALA A 82 -7.87 -14.68 -3.85
N LEU A 83 -8.23 -13.95 -2.79
CA LEU A 83 -9.62 -13.64 -2.48
C LEU A 83 -10.20 -12.67 -3.52
N ALA A 84 -9.49 -11.59 -3.84
CA ALA A 84 -9.93 -10.60 -4.81
C ALA A 84 -10.18 -11.21 -6.19
N SER A 85 -9.31 -12.11 -6.65
CA SER A 85 -9.41 -12.75 -7.98
C SER A 85 -10.68 -13.59 -8.18
N ARG A 86 -11.43 -13.89 -7.12
CA ARG A 86 -12.72 -14.63 -7.20
C ARG A 86 -13.88 -13.77 -7.71
N TYR A 87 -13.73 -12.45 -7.71
CA TYR A 87 -14.79 -11.50 -8.02
C TYR A 87 -14.34 -10.45 -9.03
N PRO A 88 -15.07 -10.26 -10.14
CA PRO A 88 -14.64 -9.33 -11.21
C PRO A 88 -14.65 -7.86 -10.79
N ASN A 89 -15.41 -7.52 -9.75
CA ASN A 89 -15.54 -6.16 -9.20
C ASN A 89 -14.74 -5.94 -7.92
N VAL A 90 -13.82 -6.86 -7.59
CA VAL A 90 -12.88 -6.73 -6.47
C VAL A 90 -11.45 -6.70 -7.02
N SER A 91 -10.67 -5.74 -6.58
CA SER A 91 -9.27 -5.58 -6.96
C SER A 91 -8.38 -5.36 -5.74
N THR A 92 -7.08 -5.50 -5.91
CA THR A 92 -6.10 -5.16 -4.88
C THR A 92 -5.33 -3.91 -5.27
N PHE A 93 -4.87 -3.15 -4.27
CA PHE A 93 -3.97 -2.04 -4.44
C PHE A 93 -2.68 -2.29 -3.67
N ASP A 94 -1.57 -2.37 -4.42
CA ASP A 94 -0.25 -2.68 -3.90
C ASP A 94 0.69 -1.48 -4.13
N VAL A 95 1.19 -0.91 -3.05
CA VAL A 95 2.18 0.19 -3.11
C VAL A 95 3.62 -0.30 -2.98
N ARG A 96 3.83 -1.60 -2.77
CA ARG A 96 5.15 -2.22 -2.64
C ARG A 96 6.10 -1.85 -3.79
N PRO A 97 5.69 -1.83 -5.07
CA PRO A 97 6.57 -1.47 -6.19
C PRO A 97 7.14 -0.04 -6.10
N GLN A 98 6.51 0.83 -5.30
CA GLN A 98 7.00 2.19 -5.06
C GLN A 98 8.05 2.26 -3.94
N ILE A 99 8.08 1.25 -3.06
CA ILE A 99 8.94 1.15 -1.88
C ILE A 99 10.11 0.20 -2.13
N CYS A 100 9.85 -0.90 -2.86
CA CYS A 100 10.82 -1.96 -3.13
C CYS A 100 11.26 -1.87 -4.59
N LYS A 101 12.57 -1.71 -4.81
CA LYS A 101 13.18 -1.61 -6.14
C LYS A 101 14.45 -2.47 -6.17
N ASN A 102 14.67 -3.17 -7.27
CA ASN A 102 15.89 -3.96 -7.50
C ASN A 102 16.19 -4.96 -6.36
N GLY A 103 15.15 -5.63 -5.83
CA GLY A 103 15.30 -6.63 -4.78
C GLY A 103 15.52 -6.06 -3.37
N THR A 104 15.35 -4.75 -3.18
CA THR A 104 15.51 -4.10 -1.88
C THR A 104 14.36 -3.13 -1.61
N CYS A 105 13.81 -3.19 -0.41
CA CYS A 105 12.85 -2.21 0.09
C CYS A 105 13.58 -1.16 0.93
N SER A 106 13.22 0.11 0.73
CA SER A 106 13.79 1.24 1.48
C SER A 106 12.68 2.02 2.19
N ALA A 107 12.90 2.33 3.47
CA ALA A 107 12.03 3.25 4.18
C ALA A 107 12.33 4.73 3.82
N PHE A 108 13.32 5.00 2.97
CA PHE A 108 13.64 6.32 2.45
C PHE A 108 13.45 6.39 0.93
N ASP A 109 13.04 7.56 0.44
CA ASP A 109 13.16 7.97 -0.94
C ASP A 109 14.02 9.25 -0.99
N GLY A 110 15.24 9.14 -1.53
CA GLY A 110 16.27 10.17 -1.35
C GLY A 110 16.54 10.41 0.14
N ASP A 111 16.38 11.65 0.60
CA ASP A 111 16.55 12.04 2.00
C ASP A 111 15.23 12.05 2.80
N SER A 112 14.13 11.71 2.17
CA SER A 112 12.81 11.74 2.80
C SER A 112 12.45 10.38 3.40
N LEU A 113 12.17 10.35 4.72
CA LEU A 113 11.65 9.17 5.39
C LEU A 113 10.18 8.96 5.01
N LEU A 114 9.89 7.80 4.40
CA LEU A 114 8.54 7.43 3.95
C LEU A 114 7.65 6.93 5.09
N TYR A 115 8.24 6.46 6.18
CA TYR A 115 7.55 5.79 7.26
C TYR A 115 7.45 6.64 8.52
N TYR A 116 6.33 6.54 9.22
CA TYR A 116 6.13 7.12 10.54
C TYR A 116 6.68 6.20 11.65
N ASP A 117 6.49 4.89 11.48
CA ASP A 117 7.01 3.83 12.34
C ASP A 117 7.36 2.60 11.47
N THR A 118 7.49 1.44 12.08
CA THR A 118 7.93 0.22 11.38
C THR A 118 6.99 -0.26 10.28
N GLY A 119 5.70 0.11 10.30
CA GLY A 119 4.68 -0.42 9.38
C GLY A 119 3.67 0.61 8.87
N HIS A 120 3.78 1.87 9.30
CA HIS A 120 2.87 2.93 8.86
C HIS A 120 3.62 3.99 8.05
N LEU A 121 3.05 4.36 6.91
CA LEU A 121 3.58 5.46 6.11
C LEU A 121 3.41 6.80 6.85
N SER A 122 4.39 7.69 6.72
CA SER A 122 4.25 9.08 7.14
C SER A 122 3.32 9.84 6.17
N MET A 123 2.82 11.00 6.58
CA MET A 123 2.08 11.89 5.68
C MET A 123 2.87 12.22 4.42
N LYS A 124 4.15 12.55 4.59
CA LYS A 124 5.08 12.82 3.47
C LYS A 124 5.29 11.58 2.60
N GLY A 125 5.49 10.42 3.22
CA GLY A 125 5.64 9.14 2.51
C GLY A 125 4.38 8.79 1.72
N SER A 126 3.20 8.96 2.30
CA SER A 126 1.91 8.72 1.62
C SER A 126 1.74 9.63 0.40
N GLU A 127 2.09 10.92 0.53
CA GLU A 127 2.06 11.87 -0.58
C GLU A 127 3.03 11.46 -1.71
N MET A 128 4.28 11.15 -1.37
CA MET A 128 5.30 10.77 -2.35
C MET A 128 4.93 9.48 -3.09
N ILE A 129 4.45 8.46 -2.36
CA ILE A 129 3.99 7.20 -2.96
C ILE A 129 2.76 7.44 -3.84
N GLY A 130 1.80 8.24 -3.38
CA GLY A 130 0.62 8.60 -4.17
C GLY A 130 0.99 9.27 -5.49
N ARG A 131 1.93 10.22 -5.49
CA ARG A 131 2.47 10.85 -6.71
C ARG A 131 3.16 9.84 -7.64
N ALA A 132 3.94 8.91 -7.06
CA ALA A 132 4.61 7.86 -7.83
C ALA A 132 3.60 6.90 -8.48
N VAL A 133 2.54 6.51 -7.78
CA VAL A 133 1.44 5.68 -8.29
C VAL A 133 0.72 6.38 -9.45
N VAL A 134 0.40 7.66 -9.31
CA VAL A 134 -0.22 8.46 -10.38
C VAL A 134 0.69 8.54 -11.60
N LYS A 135 1.98 8.85 -11.41
CA LYS A 135 2.98 8.95 -12.47
C LYS A 135 3.16 7.62 -13.22
N ALA A 136 3.09 6.50 -12.51
CA ALA A 136 3.20 5.15 -13.07
C ALA A 136 1.89 4.66 -13.74
N GLY A 137 0.80 5.42 -13.71
CA GLY A 137 -0.50 4.98 -14.22
C GLY A 137 -1.12 3.80 -13.45
N GLN A 138 -0.74 3.61 -12.21
CA GLN A 138 -1.14 2.46 -11.37
C GLN A 138 -2.31 2.78 -10.43
N VAL A 139 -3.01 3.89 -10.66
CA VAL A 139 -4.21 4.21 -9.91
C VAL A 139 -5.30 3.19 -10.23
N PRO A 140 -5.91 2.51 -9.23
CA PRO A 140 -6.99 1.57 -9.48
C PRO A 140 -8.14 2.21 -10.24
N GLN A 141 -8.71 1.49 -11.24
CA GLN A 141 -9.73 2.02 -12.16
C GLN A 141 -10.90 2.75 -11.49
N PRO A 142 -11.53 2.24 -10.41
CA PRO A 142 -12.61 2.96 -9.76
C PRO A 142 -12.20 4.33 -9.20
N ILE A 143 -10.91 4.51 -8.84
CA ILE A 143 -10.39 5.80 -8.36
C ILE A 143 -9.98 6.67 -9.56
N ALA A 144 -9.32 6.09 -10.56
CA ALA A 144 -8.92 6.81 -11.77
C ALA A 144 -10.11 7.44 -12.48
N ALA A 145 -11.26 6.77 -12.53
CA ALA A 145 -12.50 7.29 -13.09
C ALA A 145 -13.07 8.52 -12.36
N LEU A 146 -12.68 8.75 -11.10
CA LEU A 146 -13.09 9.92 -10.34
C LEU A 146 -12.19 11.15 -10.61
N SER A 147 -11.09 10.97 -11.34
CA SER A 147 -10.17 12.05 -11.67
C SER A 147 -10.85 13.10 -12.56
N PRO A 148 -10.63 14.42 -12.37
CA PRO A 148 -11.14 15.46 -13.23
C PRO A 148 -10.77 15.29 -14.72
N ALA A 149 -9.59 14.75 -15.00
CA ALA A 149 -9.13 14.45 -16.35
C ALA A 149 -9.97 13.36 -17.06
N ALA A 150 -10.44 12.35 -16.31
CA ALA A 150 -11.29 11.28 -16.87
C ALA A 150 -12.71 11.79 -17.22
N ARG A 151 -13.22 12.80 -16.49
CA ARG A 151 -14.55 13.40 -16.74
C ARG A 151 -14.59 14.19 -18.04
N ASN A 152 -13.51 14.82 -18.46
CA ASN A 152 -13.46 15.61 -19.69
C ASN A 152 -13.46 14.74 -20.97
N VAL A 153 -13.01 13.50 -20.91
CA VAL A 153 -13.03 12.58 -22.07
C VAL A 153 -14.46 12.08 -22.35
N SER A 154 -15.27 11.86 -21.32
CA SER A 154 -16.66 11.39 -21.50
C SER A 154 -17.61 12.46 -22.04
N GLN A 155 -17.29 13.73 -21.93
CA GLN A 155 -18.13 14.82 -22.43
C GLN A 155 -17.90 15.14 -23.91
N ASN A 156 -16.75 14.72 -24.49
CA ASN A 156 -16.43 14.98 -25.90
C ASN A 156 -16.85 13.85 -26.87
N VAL A 157 -17.49 12.80 -26.39
CA VAL A 157 -17.94 11.65 -27.23
C VAL A 157 -19.44 11.77 -27.61
N THR A 158 -20.13 12.82 -27.17
CA THR A 158 -21.57 13.03 -27.44
C THR A 158 -21.85 14.33 -28.24
N GLN A 159 -20.99 14.65 -29.22
CA GLN A 159 -21.31 15.68 -30.24
C GLN A 159 -21.18 15.10 -31.62
#